data_d680b4045ee3b2c3de1b279b9912ce65
#
_entry.id   d680b4045ee3b2c3de1b279b9912ce65
#
_cell.length_a   1.000
_cell.length_b   1.000
_cell.length_c   1.000
_cell.angle_alpha   90.00
_cell.angle_beta   90.00
_cell.angle_gamma   90.00
#
_symmetry.space_group_name_H-M   'P 1'
#
loop_
_entity.id
_entity.type
_entity.pdbx_description
1 polymer ?
#
loop_
_entity_poly.entity_id
_entity_poly.type
_entity_poly.pdbx_seq_one_letter_code
_entity_poly.pdbx_strand_id
1 'polypeptide(L)'
;VKLPIYSKAHYDRVGYTGIMMCFLITYVVRPQLSIELPVFVIVMGSSVSFFATVAAIFLLLSHYNQRGNIVSALFIVFGCMLYECVQPYLGLGVFDIFDLTAIAIAGFISMLGISLAVSDVEP
;
A
#
# COMPACT_ATOMS: atom_id res chain seq x y z
N VAL A 1 16.11 22.32 8.55
CA VAL A 1 15.28 21.55 9.48
C VAL A 1 14.65 20.38 8.73
N LYS A 2 14.96 19.19 9.20
CA LYS A 2 14.34 17.99 8.61
C LYS A 2 12.94 17.84 9.19
N LEU A 3 11.97 17.75 8.31
CA LEU A 3 10.60 17.49 8.73
C LEU A 3 10.48 16.07 9.29
N PRO A 4 9.66 15.86 10.33
CA PRO A 4 9.48 14.52 10.91
C PRO A 4 9.06 13.46 9.90
N ILE A 5 8.42 13.87 8.82
CA ILE A 5 7.95 13.00 7.76
C ILE A 5 9.09 12.21 7.09
N TYR A 6 10.34 12.68 7.22
CA TYR A 6 11.51 11.98 6.67
C TYR A 6 12.13 11.00 7.63
N SER A 7 11.69 11.01 8.88
CA SER A 7 12.27 10.12 9.87
C SER A 7 11.91 8.67 9.56
N LYS A 8 12.82 7.76 9.89
CA LYS A 8 12.55 6.34 9.81
C LYS A 8 11.32 5.98 10.64
N ALA A 9 11.16 6.62 11.80
CA ALA A 9 10.01 6.39 12.67
C ALA A 9 8.69 6.73 11.98
N HIS A 10 8.64 7.80 11.20
CA HIS A 10 7.43 8.19 10.48
C HIS A 10 7.08 7.14 9.41
N TYR A 11 8.07 6.73 8.62
CA TYR A 11 7.87 5.71 7.59
C TYR A 11 7.40 4.39 8.21
N ASP A 12 8.02 3.99 9.31
CA ASP A 12 7.64 2.76 10.01
C ASP A 12 6.21 2.85 10.53
N ARG A 13 5.80 3.99 11.08
CA ARG A 13 4.42 4.19 11.56
C ARG A 13 3.40 4.03 10.45
N VAL A 14 3.65 4.66 9.31
CA VAL A 14 2.74 4.56 8.16
C VAL A 14 2.66 3.11 7.69
N GLY A 15 3.80 2.44 7.57
CA GLY A 15 3.85 1.06 7.13
C GLY A 15 3.14 0.11 8.08
N TYR A 16 3.40 0.21 9.38
CA TYR A 16 2.75 -0.65 10.37
C TYR A 16 1.26 -0.36 10.50
N THR A 17 0.86 0.90 10.34
CA THR A 17 -0.56 1.26 10.28
C THR A 17 -1.24 0.57 9.09
N GLY A 18 -0.57 0.55 7.92
CA GLY A 18 -1.07 -0.15 6.76
C GLY A 18 -1.27 -1.64 7.00
N ILE A 19 -0.29 -2.29 7.63
CA ILE A 19 -0.40 -3.71 8.01
C ILE A 19 -1.57 -3.92 8.97
N MET A 20 -1.69 -3.07 9.98
CA MET A 20 -2.78 -3.15 10.96
C MET A 20 -4.14 -3.03 10.27
N MET A 21 -4.28 -2.10 9.33
CA MET A 21 -5.52 -1.94 8.56
C MET A 21 -5.84 -3.19 7.74
N CYS A 22 -4.83 -3.84 7.16
CA CYS A 22 -5.02 -5.10 6.45
C CYS A 22 -5.60 -6.17 7.36
N PHE A 23 -5.04 -6.35 8.55
CA PHE A 23 -5.54 -7.33 9.52
C PHE A 23 -6.93 -6.99 10.01
N LEU A 24 -7.21 -5.72 10.32
CA LEU A 24 -8.53 -5.29 10.78
C LEU A 24 -9.59 -5.57 9.70
N ILE A 25 -9.32 -5.22 8.47
CA ILE A 25 -10.28 -5.44 7.38
C ILE A 25 -10.50 -6.92 7.16
N THR A 26 -9.43 -7.71 7.12
CA THR A 26 -9.52 -9.13 6.79
C THR A 26 -10.19 -9.95 7.89
N TYR A 27 -9.86 -9.70 9.15
CA TYR A 27 -10.27 -10.57 10.25
C TYR A 27 -11.37 -10.01 11.13
N VAL A 28 -11.57 -8.69 11.13
CA VAL A 28 -12.59 -8.06 12.00
C VAL A 28 -13.76 -7.54 11.19
N VAL A 29 -13.49 -6.74 10.15
CA VAL A 29 -14.55 -6.06 9.40
C VAL A 29 -15.27 -7.02 8.45
N ARG A 30 -14.52 -7.74 7.62
CA ARG A 30 -15.13 -8.62 6.60
C ARG A 30 -16.01 -9.72 7.17
N PRO A 31 -15.62 -10.42 8.25
CA PRO A 31 -16.49 -11.46 8.81
C PRO A 31 -17.79 -10.95 9.39
N GLN A 32 -17.84 -9.67 9.80
CA GLN A 32 -19.05 -9.07 10.39
C GLN A 32 -20.00 -8.48 9.36
N LEU A 33 -19.53 -8.34 8.13
CA LEU A 33 -20.34 -7.78 7.06
C LEU A 33 -21.06 -8.90 6.33
N SER A 34 -22.31 -9.12 6.68
CA SER A 34 -23.18 -10.01 5.92
C SER A 34 -23.78 -9.23 4.76
N ILE A 35 -22.91 -8.75 3.85
CA ILE A 35 -23.34 -7.85 2.81
C ILE A 35 -23.49 -8.58 1.51
N GLU A 36 -24.65 -8.44 0.92
CA GLU A 36 -25.01 -9.01 -0.36
C GLU A 36 -24.74 -8.03 -1.50
N LEU A 37 -24.36 -6.76 -1.19
CA LEU A 37 -24.11 -5.76 -2.21
C LEU A 37 -22.73 -5.96 -2.85
N PRO A 38 -22.67 -6.18 -4.17
CA PRO A 38 -21.38 -6.42 -4.86
C PRO A 38 -20.36 -5.32 -4.66
N VAL A 39 -20.81 -4.06 -4.58
CA VAL A 39 -19.92 -2.91 -4.41
C VAL A 39 -19.12 -3.00 -3.11
N PHE A 40 -19.77 -3.39 -2.01
CA PHE A 40 -19.08 -3.52 -0.74
C PHE A 40 -18.06 -4.65 -0.74
N VAL A 41 -18.38 -5.76 -1.40
CA VAL A 41 -17.46 -6.88 -1.52
C VAL A 41 -16.19 -6.45 -2.28
N ILE A 42 -16.36 -5.72 -3.37
CA ILE A 42 -15.26 -5.20 -4.19
C ILE A 42 -14.42 -4.22 -3.37
N VAL A 43 -15.04 -3.23 -2.72
CA VAL A 43 -14.33 -2.21 -1.95
C VAL A 43 -13.57 -2.84 -0.78
N MET A 44 -14.17 -3.76 -0.05
CA MET A 44 -13.49 -4.42 1.07
C MET A 44 -12.33 -5.29 0.60
N GLY A 45 -12.48 -6.00 -0.52
CA GLY A 45 -11.41 -6.80 -1.09
C GLY A 45 -10.25 -5.94 -1.56
N SER A 46 -10.56 -4.87 -2.29
CA SER A 46 -9.56 -3.97 -2.86
C SER A 46 -8.85 -3.13 -1.79
N SER A 47 -9.52 -2.80 -0.69
CA SER A 47 -8.90 -2.01 0.37
C SER A 47 -7.74 -2.72 1.03
N VAL A 48 -7.77 -4.05 1.13
CA VAL A 48 -6.63 -4.82 1.64
C VAL A 48 -5.42 -4.63 0.73
N SER A 49 -5.60 -4.72 -0.59
CA SER A 49 -4.52 -4.48 -1.55
C SER A 49 -3.99 -3.05 -1.48
N PHE A 50 -4.88 -2.08 -1.27
CA PHE A 50 -4.49 -0.67 -1.09
C PHE A 50 -3.56 -0.52 0.11
N PHE A 51 -3.97 -0.97 1.29
CA PHE A 51 -3.18 -0.81 2.51
C PHE A 51 -1.91 -1.66 2.49
N ALA A 52 -1.96 -2.85 1.89
CA ALA A 52 -0.77 -3.69 1.75
C ALA A 52 0.28 -3.01 0.88
N THR A 53 -0.14 -2.34 -0.19
CA THR A 53 0.79 -1.59 -1.07
C THR A 53 1.42 -0.42 -0.33
N VAL A 54 0.62 0.36 0.41
CA VAL A 54 1.14 1.46 1.23
C VAL A 54 2.15 0.93 2.24
N ALA A 55 1.82 -0.16 2.93
CA ALA A 55 2.72 -0.77 3.90
C ALA A 55 4.03 -1.22 3.25
N ALA A 56 3.96 -1.88 2.10
CA ALA A 56 5.13 -2.34 1.37
C ALA A 56 6.05 -1.17 0.99
N ILE A 57 5.49 -0.09 0.45
CA ILE A 57 6.26 1.07 0.03
C ILE A 57 7.01 1.66 1.24
N PHE A 58 6.29 2.00 2.31
CA PHE A 58 6.89 2.72 3.42
C PHE A 58 7.85 1.84 4.23
N LEU A 59 7.51 0.58 4.47
CA LEU A 59 8.39 -0.30 5.23
C LEU A 59 9.65 -0.67 4.46
N LEU A 60 9.54 -0.94 3.16
CA LEU A 60 10.71 -1.28 2.36
C LEU A 60 11.62 -0.07 2.16
N LEU A 61 11.07 1.11 1.92
CA LEU A 61 11.88 2.32 1.82
C LEU A 61 12.58 2.63 3.13
N SER A 62 11.92 2.38 4.27
CA SER A 62 12.51 2.57 5.59
C SER A 62 13.63 1.57 5.82
N HIS A 63 13.37 0.29 5.55
CA HIS A 63 14.31 -0.80 5.83
C HIS A 63 15.62 -0.67 5.02
N TYR A 64 15.50 -0.29 3.75
CA TYR A 64 16.65 -0.18 2.85
C TYR A 64 17.25 1.24 2.79
N ASN A 65 16.83 2.14 3.68
CA ASN A 65 17.29 3.53 3.72
C ASN A 65 17.09 4.28 2.39
N GLN A 66 15.98 3.99 1.72
CA GLN A 66 15.62 4.65 0.45
C GLN A 66 14.48 5.65 0.64
N ARG A 67 14.36 6.23 1.82
CA ARG A 67 13.32 7.23 2.12
C ARG A 67 13.43 8.40 1.14
N GLY A 68 12.30 8.77 0.56
CA GLY A 68 12.24 9.85 -0.42
C GLY A 68 12.60 9.44 -1.84
N ASN A 69 12.98 8.20 -2.07
CA ASN A 69 13.38 7.73 -3.40
C ASN A 69 12.15 7.26 -4.18
N ILE A 70 11.70 8.10 -5.11
CA ILE A 70 10.51 7.83 -5.93
C ILE A 70 10.74 6.62 -6.87
N VAL A 71 11.93 6.46 -7.39
CA VAL A 71 12.25 5.34 -8.29
C VAL A 71 12.11 4.01 -7.54
N SER A 72 12.63 3.95 -6.32
CA SER A 72 12.48 2.74 -5.47
C SER A 72 11.01 2.48 -5.16
N ALA A 73 10.23 3.51 -4.85
CA ALA A 73 8.80 3.37 -4.62
C ALA A 73 8.09 2.82 -5.86
N LEU A 74 8.45 3.30 -7.02
CA LEU A 74 7.87 2.84 -8.28
C LEU A 74 8.15 1.35 -8.52
N PHE A 75 9.37 0.89 -8.24
CA PHE A 75 9.69 -0.54 -8.34
C PHE A 75 8.87 -1.38 -7.38
N ILE A 76 8.62 -0.89 -6.18
CA ILE A 76 7.78 -1.59 -5.20
C ILE A 76 6.35 -1.72 -5.72
N VAL A 77 5.80 -0.64 -6.30
CA VAL A 77 4.45 -0.67 -6.89
C VAL A 77 4.37 -1.70 -8.01
N PHE A 78 5.36 -1.72 -8.90
CA PHE A 78 5.42 -2.71 -9.96
C PHE A 78 5.49 -4.14 -9.41
N GLY A 79 6.24 -4.34 -8.34
CA GLY A 79 6.33 -5.63 -7.66
C GLY A 79 4.97 -6.08 -7.13
N CYS A 80 4.23 -5.18 -6.52
CA CYS A 80 2.87 -5.47 -6.03
C CYS A 80 1.92 -5.82 -7.17
N MET A 81 2.00 -5.08 -8.28
CA MET A 81 1.17 -5.35 -9.47
C MET A 81 1.52 -6.71 -10.08
N LEU A 82 2.81 -7.01 -10.18
CA LEU A 82 3.28 -8.28 -10.71
C LEU A 82 2.81 -9.45 -9.84
N TYR A 83 2.87 -9.28 -8.51
CA TYR A 83 2.37 -10.29 -7.58
C TYR A 83 0.89 -10.58 -7.84
N GLU A 84 0.09 -9.53 -8.01
CA GLU A 84 -1.34 -9.69 -8.29
C GLU A 84 -1.58 -10.46 -9.59
N CYS A 85 -0.81 -10.16 -10.63
CA CYS A 85 -0.92 -10.85 -11.92
C CYS A 85 -0.49 -12.32 -11.86
N VAL A 86 0.50 -12.63 -11.02
CA VAL A 86 1.07 -13.98 -10.92
C VAL A 86 0.29 -14.87 -9.95
N GLN A 87 -0.45 -14.27 -9.02
CA GLN A 87 -1.20 -14.97 -7.99
C GLN A 87 -2.01 -16.17 -8.49
N PRO A 88 -2.82 -16.06 -9.58
CA PRO A 88 -3.61 -17.18 -10.06
C PRO A 88 -2.74 -18.37 -10.51
N TYR A 89 -1.57 -18.09 -11.07
CA TYR A 89 -0.67 -19.12 -11.56
C TYR A 89 0.03 -19.87 -10.43
N LEU A 90 0.14 -19.24 -9.27
CA LEU A 90 0.74 -19.86 -8.08
C LEU A 90 -0.29 -20.53 -7.17
N GLY A 91 -1.57 -20.48 -7.53
CA GLY A 91 -2.64 -21.03 -6.70
C GLY A 91 -2.93 -20.23 -5.44
N LEU A 92 -2.48 -18.98 -5.39
CA LEU A 92 -2.62 -18.12 -4.20
C LEU A 92 -3.88 -17.27 -4.22
N GLY A 93 -4.62 -17.24 -5.34
CA GLY A 93 -5.84 -16.47 -5.45
C GLY A 93 -6.30 -16.31 -6.88
N VAL A 94 -7.26 -15.42 -7.09
CA VAL A 94 -7.84 -15.11 -8.40
C VAL A 94 -7.40 -13.71 -8.80
N PHE A 95 -7.10 -13.51 -10.07
CA PHE A 95 -6.80 -12.19 -10.61
C PHE A 95 -8.02 -11.28 -10.49
N ASP A 96 -7.82 -10.09 -9.94
CA ASP A 96 -8.88 -9.10 -9.77
C ASP A 96 -8.38 -7.74 -10.23
N ILE A 97 -9.04 -7.19 -11.26
CA ILE A 97 -8.68 -5.89 -11.81
C ILE A 97 -8.88 -4.77 -10.77
N PHE A 98 -9.81 -4.93 -9.84
CA PHE A 98 -10.05 -3.95 -8.79
C PHE A 98 -8.88 -3.90 -7.81
N ASP A 99 -8.28 -5.05 -7.49
CA ASP A 99 -7.09 -5.10 -6.66
C ASP A 99 -5.91 -4.41 -7.36
N LEU A 100 -5.76 -4.64 -8.66
CA LEU A 100 -4.71 -4.00 -9.45
C LEU A 100 -4.90 -2.48 -9.47
N THR A 101 -6.13 -2.02 -9.63
CA THR A 101 -6.47 -0.59 -9.58
C THR A 101 -6.17 0.00 -8.21
N ALA A 102 -6.51 -0.72 -7.15
CA ALA A 102 -6.22 -0.28 -5.77
C ALA A 102 -4.72 -0.12 -5.54
N ILE A 103 -3.91 -1.05 -6.04
CA ILE A 103 -2.44 -0.98 -5.97
C ILE A 103 -1.94 0.27 -6.69
N ALA A 104 -2.45 0.55 -7.88
CA ALA A 104 -2.06 1.72 -8.66
C ALA A 104 -2.40 3.02 -7.94
N ILE A 105 -3.59 3.11 -7.35
CA ILE A 105 -4.03 4.28 -6.59
C ILE A 105 -3.18 4.45 -5.34
N ALA A 106 -2.94 3.38 -4.60
CA ALA A 106 -2.10 3.42 -3.40
C ALA A 106 -0.68 3.88 -3.73
N GLY A 107 -0.13 3.36 -4.83
CA GLY A 107 1.19 3.76 -5.31
C GLY A 107 1.25 5.24 -5.66
N PHE A 108 0.26 5.73 -6.39
CA PHE A 108 0.18 7.13 -6.78
C PHE A 108 0.09 8.05 -5.56
N ILE A 109 -0.80 7.75 -4.62
CA ILE A 109 -0.97 8.54 -3.41
C ILE A 109 0.30 8.53 -2.57
N SER A 110 0.93 7.37 -2.41
CA SER A 110 2.17 7.24 -1.64
C SER A 110 3.31 8.02 -2.27
N MET A 111 3.48 7.92 -3.58
CA MET A 111 4.53 8.65 -4.30
C MET A 111 4.28 10.15 -4.29
N LEU A 112 3.02 10.58 -4.38
CA LEU A 112 2.66 11.98 -4.28
C LEU A 112 3.03 12.53 -2.89
N GLY A 113 2.68 11.82 -1.83
CA GLY A 113 3.01 12.21 -0.47
C GLY A 113 4.51 12.29 -0.24
N ILE A 114 5.27 11.32 -0.72
CA ILE A 114 6.73 11.31 -0.63
C ILE A 114 7.32 12.49 -1.40
N SER A 115 6.82 12.73 -2.60
CA SER A 115 7.30 13.80 -3.48
C SER A 115 7.06 15.19 -2.88
N LEU A 116 5.87 15.42 -2.31
CA LEU A 116 5.55 16.68 -1.64
C LEU A 116 6.42 16.89 -0.41
N ALA A 117 6.66 15.83 0.35
CA ALA A 117 7.53 15.88 1.52
C ALA A 117 8.98 16.22 1.14
N VAL A 118 9.47 15.68 0.03
CA VAL A 118 10.81 16.01 -0.50
C VAL A 118 10.88 17.48 -0.88
N SER A 119 9.84 18.00 -1.55
CA SER A 119 9.80 19.38 -1.98
C SER A 119 9.84 20.36 -0.81
N ASP A 120 9.23 20.00 0.32
CA ASP A 120 9.19 20.86 1.50
C ASP A 120 10.54 20.93 2.22
N VAL A 121 11.43 19.98 2.01
CA VAL A 121 12.73 19.92 2.68
C VAL A 121 13.83 20.59 1.86
N GLU A 122 13.73 20.58 0.55
CA GLU A 122 14.72 21.21 -0.30
C GLU A 122 14.61 22.73 -0.24
N PRO A 123 15.73 23.44 -0.03
CA PRO A 123 15.72 24.90 0.00
C PRO A 123 15.39 25.52 -1.35
#